data_c9d199e4ec7ffbd4a0bfe33bd8ef21e5
#
_entry.id   c9d199e4ec7ffbd4a0bfe33bd8ef21e5
#
_cell.length_a   1.000
_cell.length_b   1.000
_cell.length_c   1.000
_cell.angle_alpha   90.00
_cell.angle_beta   90.00
_cell.angle_gamma   90.00
#
_symmetry.space_group_name_H-M   'P 1'
#
loop_
_entity.id
_entity.type
_entity.pdbx_description
1 polymer ?
#
loop_
_entity_poly.entity_id
_entity_poly.type
_entity_poly.pdbx_seq_one_letter_code
_entity_poly.pdbx_strand_id
1 'polypeptide(L)'
;FWTTHMVGCEDVLIDGIRILNNLRLANCDGIDPDHCKNVRITNCHIESADDCIVFKNTAHSMQYGACENIVVSNCTLMSTSAAIKFGTESEAPFRNITVNNCCISRTNRGISMQLRDKGSIENVTFSNLSIDTRMFSKAHWWGEAEPIAITAVKRSDGKEVGHIRNVTFQNIHCTGENGILIYGDSSRNISDITFQNVDLHLVHRTDWPKNTHDLRPCQNNTILTDGLNAVYARNVERAYFVNWQLSVDDSMEKYVAKTYDIENCNDFEINEN
;
A
#
# COMPACT_ATOMS: atom_id res chain seq x y z
N PHE A 1 9.58 -13.88 13.43
CA PHE A 1 8.42 -13.06 13.82
C PHE A 1 8.90 -11.63 13.93
N TRP A 2 8.48 -10.72 13.04
CA TRP A 2 8.84 -9.30 12.92
C TRP A 2 10.33 -9.02 13.24
N THR A 3 11.16 -9.09 12.22
CA THR A 3 12.63 -9.15 12.39
C THR A 3 13.19 -7.98 13.19
N THR A 4 12.75 -6.75 12.89
CA THR A 4 13.19 -5.53 13.58
C THR A 4 11.96 -4.73 14.03
N HIS A 5 11.33 -5.17 15.11
CA HIS A 5 10.19 -4.48 15.71
C HIS A 5 10.63 -3.47 16.76
N MET A 6 10.40 -2.21 16.48
CA MET A 6 10.75 -1.08 17.36
C MET A 6 9.47 -0.47 17.91
N VAL A 7 9.35 -0.32 19.21
CA VAL A 7 8.15 0.21 19.86
C VAL A 7 8.47 1.49 20.64
N GLY A 8 7.80 2.58 20.29
CA GLY A 8 7.95 3.87 20.96
C GLY A 8 9.36 4.47 20.91
N CYS A 9 10.15 4.07 19.93
CA CYS A 9 11.52 4.58 19.79
C CYS A 9 11.54 5.95 19.11
N GLU A 10 12.49 6.78 19.50
CA GLU A 10 12.71 8.11 18.91
C GLU A 10 14.16 8.26 18.42
N ASP A 11 14.36 9.10 17.38
CA ASP A 11 15.67 9.44 16.81
C ASP A 11 16.48 8.22 16.32
N VAL A 12 15.82 7.31 15.61
CA VAL A 12 16.41 6.06 15.12
C VAL A 12 17.00 6.24 13.72
N LEU A 13 18.19 5.69 13.50
CA LEU A 13 18.77 5.48 12.18
C LEU A 13 18.98 3.99 11.93
N ILE A 14 18.41 3.49 10.82
CA ILE A 14 18.68 2.16 10.27
C ILE A 14 19.32 2.37 8.91
N ASP A 15 20.58 2.00 8.76
CA ASP A 15 21.35 2.27 7.55
C ASP A 15 22.14 1.04 7.08
N GLY A 16 22.01 0.72 5.80
CA GLY A 16 22.83 -0.27 5.12
C GLY A 16 22.62 -1.72 5.56
N ILE A 17 21.50 -2.06 6.20
CA ILE A 17 21.25 -3.44 6.63
C ILE A 17 20.67 -4.30 5.53
N ARG A 18 20.92 -5.59 5.64
CA ARG A 18 20.35 -6.61 4.74
C ARG A 18 19.54 -7.61 5.56
N ILE A 19 18.25 -7.73 5.24
CA ILE A 19 17.32 -8.70 5.83
C ILE A 19 16.89 -9.68 4.74
N LEU A 20 17.11 -10.97 4.99
CA LEU A 20 16.71 -12.05 4.08
C LEU A 20 15.89 -13.07 4.87
N ASN A 21 14.60 -12.88 4.89
CA ASN A 21 13.68 -13.76 5.59
C ASN A 21 13.27 -14.97 4.74
N ASN A 22 12.75 -15.98 5.39
CA ASN A 22 12.18 -17.13 4.68
C ASN A 22 10.86 -16.73 4.00
N LEU A 23 10.82 -16.82 2.66
CA LEU A 23 9.69 -16.40 1.85
C LEU A 23 8.44 -17.31 1.95
N ARG A 24 8.38 -18.21 2.92
CA ARG A 24 7.24 -19.11 3.16
C ARG A 24 6.63 -18.97 4.55
N LEU A 25 7.18 -18.10 5.39
CA LEU A 25 6.71 -17.94 6.77
C LEU A 25 5.97 -16.62 6.91
N ALA A 26 4.74 -16.67 7.40
CA ALA A 26 3.99 -15.47 7.78
C ALA A 26 4.63 -14.77 9.00
N ASN A 27 4.32 -13.49 9.16
CA ASN A 27 4.82 -12.63 10.24
C ASN A 27 6.35 -12.54 10.32
N CYS A 28 7.03 -12.67 9.21
CA CYS A 28 8.47 -12.42 9.13
C CYS A 28 8.75 -11.07 8.45
N ASP A 29 8.08 -10.04 8.95
CA ASP A 29 8.25 -8.66 8.50
C ASP A 29 9.72 -8.22 8.67
N GLY A 30 10.16 -7.27 7.88
CA GLY A 30 11.54 -6.80 7.92
C GLY A 30 11.76 -5.76 9.01
N ILE A 31 11.19 -4.57 8.85
CA ILE A 31 11.35 -3.44 9.77
C ILE A 31 9.98 -2.88 10.13
N ASP A 32 9.65 -2.86 11.41
CA ASP A 32 8.36 -2.47 11.97
C ASP A 32 8.50 -1.30 12.95
N PRO A 33 8.48 -0.04 12.50
CA PRO A 33 8.33 1.10 13.39
C PRO A 33 6.92 1.15 13.95
N ASP A 34 6.76 0.90 15.26
CA ASP A 34 5.49 0.90 15.98
C ASP A 34 5.46 2.06 16.97
N HIS A 35 4.60 3.05 16.75
CA HIS A 35 4.56 4.30 17.52
C HIS A 35 5.92 5.03 17.60
N CYS A 36 6.76 4.89 16.58
CA CYS A 36 8.10 5.48 16.53
C CYS A 36 8.10 6.89 15.94
N LYS A 37 9.08 7.70 16.31
CA LYS A 37 9.23 9.08 15.85
C LYS A 37 10.65 9.38 15.37
N ASN A 38 10.78 10.28 14.38
CA ASN A 38 12.07 10.74 13.86
C ASN A 38 12.94 9.56 13.39
N VAL A 39 12.38 8.66 12.57
CA VAL A 39 13.07 7.45 12.10
C VAL A 39 13.59 7.65 10.68
N ARG A 40 14.82 7.24 10.44
CA ARG A 40 15.42 7.18 9.10
C ARG A 40 15.80 5.73 8.79
N ILE A 41 15.27 5.20 7.68
CA ILE A 41 15.57 3.85 7.15
C ILE A 41 16.18 4.07 5.77
N THR A 42 17.43 3.75 5.58
CA THR A 42 18.12 4.08 4.33
C THR A 42 19.13 3.01 3.90
N ASN A 43 19.33 2.91 2.57
CA ASN A 43 20.32 2.02 1.96
C ASN A 43 20.13 0.52 2.32
N CYS A 44 18.90 0.09 2.64
CA CYS A 44 18.62 -1.27 3.09
C CYS A 44 18.22 -2.18 1.92
N HIS A 45 18.51 -3.47 2.05
CA HIS A 45 17.99 -4.51 1.19
C HIS A 45 17.15 -5.49 2.00
N ILE A 46 15.86 -5.66 1.64
CA ILE A 46 14.94 -6.49 2.42
C ILE A 46 14.19 -7.45 1.48
N GLU A 47 14.30 -8.75 1.79
CA GLU A 47 13.46 -9.80 1.22
C GLU A 47 12.65 -10.44 2.34
N SER A 48 11.31 -10.41 2.24
CA SER A 48 10.42 -10.91 3.29
C SER A 48 9.23 -11.66 2.72
N ALA A 49 8.74 -12.67 3.42
CA ALA A 49 7.48 -13.31 3.07
C ALA A 49 6.27 -12.48 3.50
N ASP A 50 6.40 -11.76 4.60
CA ASP A 50 5.44 -10.74 5.00
C ASP A 50 5.98 -9.35 4.61
N ASP A 51 5.58 -8.30 5.26
CA ASP A 51 5.88 -6.93 4.83
C ASP A 51 7.38 -6.59 4.96
N CYS A 52 7.96 -5.83 4.01
CA CYS A 52 9.36 -5.42 4.13
C CYS A 52 9.54 -4.30 5.15
N ILE A 53 8.79 -3.20 4.98
CA ILE A 53 8.78 -2.09 5.94
C ILE A 53 7.32 -1.78 6.24
N VAL A 54 6.91 -1.90 7.49
CA VAL A 54 5.53 -1.70 7.90
C VAL A 54 5.41 -0.77 9.10
N PHE A 55 4.73 0.35 8.92
CA PHE A 55 4.41 1.29 9.99
C PHE A 55 3.21 0.76 10.78
N LYS A 56 3.36 0.67 12.09
CA LYS A 56 2.35 0.14 13.00
C LYS A 56 1.98 1.14 14.09
N ASN A 57 0.75 1.04 14.57
CA ASN A 57 0.28 1.72 15.78
C ASN A 57 -0.60 0.74 16.55
N THR A 58 0.07 -0.15 17.30
CA THR A 58 -0.58 -1.24 18.03
C THR A 58 -1.36 -0.75 19.24
N ALA A 59 -2.49 -1.41 19.55
CA ALA A 59 -3.35 -1.04 20.68
C ALA A 59 -2.63 -1.09 22.04
N HIS A 60 -1.63 -1.95 22.16
CA HIS A 60 -0.88 -2.12 23.43
C HIS A 60 0.14 -1.00 23.69
N SER A 61 0.44 -0.20 22.70
CA SER A 61 1.53 0.80 22.74
C SER A 61 1.04 2.23 22.58
N MET A 62 -0.27 2.47 22.79
CA MET A 62 -0.93 3.77 22.62
C MET A 62 -0.32 4.92 23.44
N GLN A 63 0.36 4.62 24.54
CA GLN A 63 1.05 5.62 25.37
C GLN A 63 2.17 6.36 24.62
N TYR A 64 2.70 5.79 23.54
CA TYR A 64 3.74 6.42 22.74
C TYR A 64 3.19 7.36 21.65
N GLY A 65 1.89 7.31 21.37
CA GLY A 65 1.20 8.22 20.45
C GLY A 65 1.42 7.88 18.97
N ALA A 66 1.59 8.89 18.15
CA ALA A 66 1.69 8.73 16.69
C ALA A 66 2.98 8.03 16.23
N CYS A 67 2.91 7.33 15.09
CA CYS A 67 4.07 6.94 14.31
C CYS A 67 4.34 8.03 13.28
N GLU A 68 5.42 8.82 13.45
CA GLU A 68 5.56 10.08 12.71
C GLU A 68 6.99 10.52 12.40
N ASN A 69 7.12 11.44 11.43
CA ASN A 69 8.39 12.04 11.01
C ASN A 69 9.38 10.97 10.54
N ILE A 70 8.99 10.17 9.57
CA ILE A 70 9.79 9.02 9.10
C ILE A 70 10.20 9.20 7.65
N VAL A 71 11.45 8.89 7.37
CA VAL A 71 11.98 8.85 6.01
C VAL A 71 12.50 7.45 5.70
N VAL A 72 12.02 6.90 4.57
CA VAL A 72 12.55 5.67 3.95
C VAL A 72 13.17 6.04 2.62
N SER A 73 14.43 5.68 2.39
CA SER A 73 15.10 6.05 1.14
C SER A 73 16.15 5.05 0.67
N ASN A 74 16.36 5.00 -0.65
CA ASN A 74 17.43 4.22 -1.29
C ASN A 74 17.38 2.72 -0.93
N CYS A 75 16.20 2.15 -0.77
CA CYS A 75 16.03 0.74 -0.41
C CYS A 75 15.65 -0.13 -1.62
N THR A 76 16.04 -1.39 -1.56
CA THR A 76 15.57 -2.43 -2.48
C THR A 76 14.73 -3.45 -1.72
N LEU A 77 13.48 -3.66 -2.15
CA LEU A 77 12.48 -4.38 -1.39
C LEU A 77 11.83 -5.48 -2.24
N MET A 78 11.61 -6.65 -1.65
CA MET A 78 10.89 -7.77 -2.24
C MET A 78 10.02 -8.44 -1.17
N SER A 79 8.74 -8.63 -1.44
CA SER A 79 7.82 -9.25 -0.47
C SER A 79 6.78 -10.13 -1.16
N THR A 80 6.40 -11.25 -0.51
CA THR A 80 5.20 -12.00 -0.93
C THR A 80 3.91 -11.41 -0.37
N SER A 81 3.98 -10.39 0.48
CA SER A 81 2.88 -9.57 1.00
C SER A 81 3.01 -8.13 0.48
N ALA A 82 3.47 -7.17 1.27
CA ALA A 82 3.65 -5.80 0.82
C ALA A 82 5.08 -5.28 1.05
N ALA A 83 5.62 -4.55 0.07
CA ALA A 83 6.94 -3.96 0.24
C ALA A 83 6.93 -2.81 1.25
N ILE A 84 5.97 -1.88 1.12
CA ILE A 84 5.74 -0.80 2.08
C ILE A 84 4.29 -0.89 2.56
N LYS A 85 4.08 -0.90 3.87
CA LYS A 85 2.74 -1.02 4.46
C LYS A 85 2.49 -0.04 5.59
N PHE A 86 1.23 0.36 5.73
CA PHE A 86 0.67 1.07 6.89
C PHE A 86 -0.41 0.20 7.52
N GLY A 87 -0.27 -0.10 8.80
CA GLY A 87 -1.22 -0.94 9.52
C GLY A 87 -0.87 -2.45 9.41
N THR A 88 -1.82 -3.34 9.62
CA THR A 88 -3.26 -3.08 9.82
C THR A 88 -3.59 -2.53 11.21
N GLU A 89 -2.70 -2.68 12.21
CA GLU A 89 -2.89 -2.03 13.49
C GLU A 89 -2.65 -0.52 13.34
N SER A 90 -3.72 0.23 13.52
CA SER A 90 -3.80 1.65 13.19
C SER A 90 -4.61 2.43 14.23
N GLU A 91 -4.32 2.23 15.50
CA GLU A 91 -5.04 2.87 16.62
C GLU A 91 -4.67 4.35 16.84
N ALA A 92 -3.51 4.79 16.33
CA ALA A 92 -3.02 6.15 16.40
C ALA A 92 -2.66 6.69 15.00
N PRO A 93 -2.39 8.01 14.85
CA PRO A 93 -2.03 8.57 13.56
C PRO A 93 -0.67 8.11 13.03
N PHE A 94 -0.60 7.89 11.72
CA PHE A 94 0.63 7.88 10.91
C PHE A 94 0.72 9.22 10.19
N ARG A 95 1.80 9.97 10.35
CA ARG A 95 1.90 11.28 9.71
C ARG A 95 3.31 11.73 9.39
N ASN A 96 3.44 12.60 8.40
CA ASN A 96 4.73 13.16 7.98
C ASN A 96 5.72 12.06 7.59
N ILE A 97 5.33 11.18 6.66
CA ILE A 97 6.14 10.04 6.24
C ILE A 97 6.50 10.20 4.76
N THR A 98 7.77 10.07 4.46
CA THR A 98 8.26 10.12 3.08
C THR A 98 8.99 8.82 2.71
N VAL A 99 8.61 8.25 1.57
CA VAL A 99 9.30 7.09 0.97
C VAL A 99 9.80 7.49 -0.40
N ASN A 100 11.11 7.40 -0.64
CA ASN A 100 11.67 7.86 -1.89
C ASN A 100 12.86 7.02 -2.40
N ASN A 101 13.10 7.09 -3.71
CA ASN A 101 14.26 6.47 -4.37
C ASN A 101 14.38 4.97 -4.05
N CYS A 102 13.28 4.22 -4.07
CA CYS A 102 13.29 2.79 -3.78
C CYS A 102 12.94 1.96 -5.02
N CYS A 103 13.55 0.79 -5.10
CA CYS A 103 13.22 -0.24 -6.08
C CYS A 103 12.47 -1.37 -5.38
N ILE A 104 11.22 -1.58 -5.78
CA ILE A 104 10.33 -2.62 -5.28
C ILE A 104 10.17 -3.64 -6.39
N SER A 105 10.53 -4.90 -6.16
CA SER A 105 10.54 -5.89 -7.22
C SER A 105 9.91 -7.21 -6.80
N ARG A 106 9.15 -7.81 -7.72
CA ARG A 106 8.54 -9.13 -7.53
C ARG A 106 7.70 -9.25 -6.26
N THR A 107 7.02 -8.20 -5.88
CA THR A 107 6.19 -8.18 -4.66
C THR A 107 4.72 -8.46 -4.97
N ASN A 108 3.93 -8.84 -3.96
CA ASN A 108 2.48 -8.94 -4.15
C ASN A 108 1.87 -7.53 -4.17
N ARG A 109 2.02 -6.73 -3.12
CA ARG A 109 1.69 -5.30 -3.14
C ARG A 109 2.94 -4.44 -3.08
N GLY A 110 3.00 -3.41 -3.91
CA GLY A 110 4.08 -2.43 -3.83
C GLY A 110 3.93 -1.56 -2.59
N ILE A 111 2.86 -0.77 -2.55
CA ILE A 111 2.48 0.09 -1.44
C ILE A 111 1.08 -0.33 -0.98
N SER A 112 0.91 -0.57 0.32
CA SER A 112 -0.34 -1.00 0.92
C SER A 112 -0.70 -0.15 2.14
N MET A 113 -1.64 0.79 1.96
CA MET A 113 -2.19 1.59 3.06
C MET A 113 -3.48 0.90 3.56
N GLN A 114 -3.40 0.24 4.71
CA GLN A 114 -4.50 -0.54 5.27
C GLN A 114 -4.96 0.03 6.61
N LEU A 115 -5.73 1.11 6.56
CA LEU A 115 -6.33 1.68 7.77
C LEU A 115 -7.54 0.83 8.18
N ARG A 116 -7.52 0.30 9.41
CA ARG A 116 -8.54 -0.61 9.94
C ARG A 116 -9.10 -0.20 11.29
N ASP A 117 -8.45 0.74 11.95
CA ASP A 117 -8.81 1.21 13.29
C ASP A 117 -8.97 2.75 13.28
N LYS A 118 -9.21 3.36 14.42
CA LYS A 118 -9.58 4.79 14.56
C LYS A 118 -8.49 5.82 14.27
N GLY A 119 -7.24 5.37 14.02
CA GLY A 119 -6.14 6.27 13.66
C GLY A 119 -6.32 6.93 12.31
N SER A 120 -5.29 7.58 11.82
CA SER A 120 -5.30 8.23 10.51
C SER A 120 -3.99 8.03 9.77
N ILE A 121 -4.01 8.25 8.44
CA ILE A 121 -2.80 8.34 7.62
C ILE A 121 -2.82 9.72 6.96
N GLU A 122 -1.81 10.56 7.26
CA GLU A 122 -1.81 11.96 6.86
C GLU A 122 -0.44 12.45 6.43
N ASN A 123 -0.39 13.32 5.43
CA ASN A 123 0.84 13.96 4.99
C ASN A 123 1.92 12.93 4.61
N VAL A 124 1.60 12.07 3.65
CA VAL A 124 2.51 11.01 3.19
C VAL A 124 2.89 11.25 1.74
N THR A 125 4.17 11.12 1.45
CA THR A 125 4.69 11.27 0.08
C THR A 125 5.48 10.03 -0.33
N PHE A 126 5.14 9.49 -1.49
CA PHE A 126 5.90 8.47 -2.21
C PHE A 126 6.47 9.08 -3.47
N SER A 127 7.79 8.97 -3.70
CA SER A 127 8.39 9.61 -4.86
C SER A 127 9.58 8.83 -5.44
N ASN A 128 9.72 8.92 -6.76
CA ASN A 128 10.83 8.30 -7.49
C ASN A 128 10.95 6.80 -7.18
N LEU A 129 9.88 6.04 -7.42
CA LEU A 129 9.83 4.60 -7.16
C LEU A 129 9.71 3.82 -8.47
N SER A 130 10.35 2.66 -8.50
CA SER A 130 10.07 1.60 -9.45
C SER A 130 9.38 0.46 -8.72
N ILE A 131 8.19 0.06 -9.18
CA ILE A 131 7.35 -0.95 -8.52
C ILE A 131 7.04 -2.06 -9.54
N ASP A 132 7.38 -3.28 -9.18
CA ASP A 132 7.09 -4.47 -9.98
C ASP A 132 6.32 -5.49 -9.14
N THR A 133 5.06 -5.77 -9.52
CA THR A 133 4.16 -6.65 -8.77
C THR A 133 3.76 -7.90 -9.53
N ARG A 134 3.46 -8.94 -8.78
CA ARG A 134 2.91 -10.19 -9.28
C ARG A 134 1.99 -10.84 -8.24
N MET A 135 1.06 -11.66 -8.70
CA MET A 135 0.20 -12.41 -7.79
C MET A 135 0.94 -13.58 -7.14
N PHE A 136 0.57 -13.85 -5.89
CA PHE A 136 0.96 -15.00 -5.10
C PHE A 136 -0.28 -15.81 -4.68
N SER A 137 -0.11 -16.84 -3.87
CA SER A 137 -1.21 -17.67 -3.41
C SER A 137 -2.15 -16.90 -2.50
N LYS A 138 -3.41 -16.73 -2.91
CA LYS A 138 -4.47 -16.09 -2.11
C LYS A 138 -4.76 -16.79 -0.78
N ALA A 139 -4.48 -18.07 -0.68
CA ALA A 139 -4.67 -18.84 0.55
C ALA A 139 -3.70 -18.43 1.65
N HIS A 140 -2.51 -17.94 1.29
CA HIS A 140 -1.44 -17.63 2.22
C HIS A 140 -1.18 -16.13 2.36
N TRP A 141 -1.30 -15.35 1.28
CA TRP A 141 -0.89 -13.95 1.25
C TRP A 141 -2.06 -13.04 0.95
N TRP A 142 -2.04 -11.86 1.56
CA TRP A 142 -3.06 -10.84 1.33
C TRP A 142 -2.63 -9.92 0.19
N GLY A 143 -3.56 -9.65 -0.73
CA GLY A 143 -3.32 -8.80 -1.89
C GLY A 143 -3.49 -9.54 -3.21
N GLU A 144 -3.68 -8.76 -4.25
CA GLU A 144 -4.00 -9.20 -5.60
C GLU A 144 -3.04 -8.60 -6.64
N ALA A 145 -1.77 -8.40 -6.26
CA ALA A 145 -0.73 -7.77 -7.08
C ALA A 145 -0.97 -6.28 -7.40
N GLU A 146 -1.69 -5.57 -6.57
CA GLU A 146 -1.85 -4.12 -6.75
C GLU A 146 -0.51 -3.40 -6.51
N PRO A 147 0.00 -2.58 -7.46
CA PRO A 147 1.18 -1.77 -7.21
C PRO A 147 0.96 -0.74 -6.09
N ILE A 148 -0.27 -0.21 -6.01
CA ILE A 148 -0.70 0.71 -4.96
C ILE A 148 -2.11 0.34 -4.51
N ALA A 149 -2.28 0.07 -3.21
CA ALA A 149 -3.56 -0.20 -2.59
C ALA A 149 -3.79 0.72 -1.39
N ILE A 150 -4.86 1.50 -1.42
CA ILE A 150 -5.24 2.46 -0.38
C ILE A 150 -6.62 2.06 0.13
N THR A 151 -6.71 1.58 1.37
CA THR A 151 -7.97 1.08 1.90
C THR A 151 -8.22 1.58 3.33
N ALA A 152 -9.41 2.11 3.57
CA ALA A 152 -9.84 2.59 4.88
C ALA A 152 -11.22 2.00 5.21
N VAL A 153 -11.23 0.82 5.81
CA VAL A 153 -12.44 0.08 6.17
C VAL A 153 -12.33 -0.50 7.57
N LYS A 154 -13.41 -0.50 8.32
CA LYS A 154 -13.45 -1.01 9.69
C LYS A 154 -13.18 -2.52 9.74
N ARG A 155 -12.49 -2.99 10.77
CA ARG A 155 -12.21 -4.42 10.99
C ARG A 155 -13.47 -5.26 11.13
N SER A 156 -14.46 -4.74 11.87
CA SER A 156 -15.71 -5.43 12.17
C SER A 156 -16.80 -4.42 12.55
N ASP A 157 -18.03 -4.90 12.63
CA ASP A 157 -19.13 -4.07 13.09
C ASP A 157 -18.89 -3.53 14.50
N GLY A 158 -19.34 -2.29 14.73
CA GLY A 158 -19.15 -1.58 16.00
C GLY A 158 -17.73 -1.03 16.23
N LYS A 159 -16.79 -1.26 15.29
CA LYS A 159 -15.48 -0.59 15.30
C LYS A 159 -15.51 0.66 14.42
N GLU A 160 -14.69 1.63 14.79
CA GLU A 160 -14.47 2.84 14.02
C GLU A 160 -13.24 2.67 13.13
N VAL A 161 -13.27 3.33 11.99
CA VAL A 161 -12.09 3.53 11.13
C VAL A 161 -11.89 5.03 10.93
N GLY A 162 -10.64 5.47 10.99
CA GLY A 162 -10.30 6.87 10.78
C GLY A 162 -10.25 7.24 9.31
N HIS A 163 -9.32 8.12 8.94
CA HIS A 163 -9.24 8.65 7.58
C HIS A 163 -7.83 8.60 7.00
N ILE A 164 -7.76 8.61 5.68
CA ILE A 164 -6.52 8.77 4.90
C ILE A 164 -6.64 10.06 4.10
N ARG A 165 -5.69 10.99 4.25
CA ARG A 165 -5.72 12.26 3.53
C ARG A 165 -4.34 12.84 3.26
N ASN A 166 -4.28 13.70 2.25
CA ASN A 166 -3.05 14.39 1.85
C ASN A 166 -1.91 13.40 1.57
N VAL A 167 -2.14 12.52 0.59
CA VAL A 167 -1.18 11.52 0.15
C VAL A 167 -0.80 11.78 -1.29
N THR A 168 0.50 11.88 -1.55
CA THR A 168 1.03 12.13 -2.89
C THR A 168 1.89 10.96 -3.37
N PHE A 169 1.62 10.53 -4.59
CA PHE A 169 2.43 9.57 -5.36
C PHE A 169 3.00 10.33 -6.56
N GLN A 170 4.33 10.43 -6.69
CA GLN A 170 4.92 11.20 -7.78
C GLN A 170 6.15 10.51 -8.39
N ASN A 171 6.27 10.60 -9.72
CA ASN A 171 7.37 10.01 -10.48
C ASN A 171 7.52 8.51 -10.17
N ILE A 172 6.47 7.72 -10.44
CA ILE A 172 6.45 6.29 -10.12
C ILE A 172 6.20 5.48 -11.39
N HIS A 173 7.05 4.48 -11.60
CA HIS A 173 6.91 3.49 -12.65
C HIS A 173 6.37 2.18 -12.06
N CYS A 174 5.17 1.77 -12.49
CA CYS A 174 4.54 0.54 -12.04
C CYS A 174 4.45 -0.48 -13.17
N THR A 175 4.90 -1.70 -12.92
CA THR A 175 4.62 -2.86 -13.77
C THR A 175 3.93 -3.93 -12.91
N GLY A 176 2.76 -4.40 -13.30
CA GLY A 176 2.03 -5.33 -12.42
C GLY A 176 0.92 -6.13 -13.10
N GLU A 177 0.40 -7.10 -12.35
CA GLU A 177 -0.71 -7.94 -12.78
C GLU A 177 -2.08 -7.40 -12.38
N ASN A 178 -2.13 -6.29 -11.63
CA ASN A 178 -3.37 -5.61 -11.23
C ASN A 178 -3.16 -4.10 -11.25
N GLY A 179 -4.28 -3.38 -11.16
CA GLY A 179 -4.32 -1.93 -11.13
C GLY A 179 -4.20 -1.33 -9.74
N ILE A 180 -4.50 -0.04 -9.66
CA ILE A 180 -4.53 0.73 -8.41
C ILE A 180 -5.88 0.54 -7.73
N LEU A 181 -5.87 0.21 -6.44
CA LEU A 181 -7.05 0.06 -5.59
C LEU A 181 -7.17 1.24 -4.63
N ILE A 182 -8.31 1.95 -4.63
CA ILE A 182 -8.64 2.98 -3.64
C ILE A 182 -10.04 2.69 -3.09
N TYR A 183 -10.15 2.27 -1.84
CA TYR A 183 -11.42 1.84 -1.27
C TYR A 183 -11.66 2.40 0.14
N GLY A 184 -12.50 3.41 0.21
CA GLY A 184 -13.00 3.99 1.45
C GLY A 184 -14.30 3.33 1.93
N ASP A 185 -14.69 3.61 3.16
CA ASP A 185 -16.02 3.27 3.65
C ASP A 185 -17.09 4.27 3.17
N SER A 186 -18.35 4.05 3.54
CA SER A 186 -19.46 4.91 3.10
C SER A 186 -19.35 6.37 3.59
N SER A 187 -18.48 6.68 4.54
CA SER A 187 -18.23 8.05 5.01
C SER A 187 -17.32 8.86 4.12
N ARG A 188 -16.72 8.24 3.09
CA ARG A 188 -15.69 8.83 2.22
C ARG A 188 -14.48 9.31 3.01
N ASN A 189 -13.96 8.42 3.79
CA ASN A 189 -12.84 8.67 4.67
C ASN A 189 -11.45 8.63 3.99
N ILE A 190 -11.42 8.60 2.67
CA ILE A 190 -10.21 8.79 1.86
C ILE A 190 -10.36 10.07 1.06
N SER A 191 -9.43 11.01 1.21
CA SER A 191 -9.47 12.30 0.51
C SER A 191 -8.09 12.85 0.18
N ASP A 192 -8.05 13.79 -0.76
CA ASP A 192 -6.85 14.54 -1.13
C ASP A 192 -5.68 13.62 -1.54
N ILE A 193 -5.95 12.73 -2.50
CA ILE A 193 -4.99 11.80 -3.04
C ILE A 193 -4.50 12.29 -4.41
N THR A 194 -3.20 12.44 -4.57
CA THR A 194 -2.61 12.89 -5.83
C THR A 194 -1.66 11.86 -6.40
N PHE A 195 -1.87 11.51 -7.67
CA PHE A 195 -0.94 10.73 -8.50
C PHE A 195 -0.39 11.68 -9.57
N GLN A 196 0.91 11.94 -9.56
CA GLN A 196 1.57 12.85 -10.48
C GLN A 196 2.74 12.19 -11.20
N ASN A 197 2.74 12.19 -12.52
CA ASN A 197 3.76 11.51 -13.32
C ASN A 197 3.86 10.03 -12.91
N VAL A 198 2.75 9.32 -12.96
CA VAL A 198 2.70 7.89 -12.64
C VAL A 198 2.32 7.13 -13.90
N ASP A 199 3.09 6.11 -14.23
CA ASP A 199 2.76 5.17 -15.28
C ASP A 199 2.47 3.78 -14.71
N LEU A 200 1.48 3.11 -15.31
CA LEU A 200 1.10 1.74 -15.02
C LEU A 200 1.19 0.91 -16.30
N HIS A 201 2.01 -0.11 -16.26
CA HIS A 201 2.09 -1.13 -17.28
C HIS A 201 1.50 -2.45 -16.78
N LEU A 202 0.36 -2.87 -17.35
CA LEU A 202 -0.31 -4.11 -16.98
C LEU A 202 0.22 -5.28 -17.80
N VAL A 203 0.73 -6.30 -17.10
CA VAL A 203 1.37 -7.47 -17.70
C VAL A 203 0.79 -8.77 -17.15
N HIS A 204 0.70 -9.81 -17.97
CA HIS A 204 0.26 -11.15 -17.55
C HIS A 204 1.47 -11.99 -17.12
N ARG A 205 1.49 -12.46 -15.89
CA ARG A 205 2.57 -13.30 -15.35
C ARG A 205 2.08 -14.61 -14.76
N THR A 206 0.86 -14.63 -14.21
CA THR A 206 0.30 -15.79 -13.52
C THR A 206 -1.13 -16.05 -13.96
N ASP A 207 -1.59 -17.29 -13.81
CA ASP A 207 -2.96 -17.70 -14.15
C ASP A 207 -3.95 -17.52 -13.00
N TRP A 208 -3.58 -16.81 -11.93
CA TRP A 208 -4.52 -16.46 -10.87
C TRP A 208 -5.67 -15.59 -11.40
N PRO A 209 -6.90 -15.77 -10.90
CA PRO A 209 -8.04 -14.92 -11.28
C PRO A 209 -7.74 -13.43 -11.01
N LYS A 210 -8.18 -12.55 -11.92
CA LYS A 210 -7.91 -11.10 -11.90
C LYS A 210 -9.19 -10.28 -11.70
N ASN A 211 -10.19 -10.85 -11.05
CA ASN A 211 -11.50 -10.27 -10.85
C ASN A 211 -11.87 -10.10 -9.37
N THR A 212 -10.88 -9.92 -8.52
CA THR A 212 -11.10 -9.71 -7.09
C THR A 212 -10.16 -8.65 -6.54
N HIS A 213 -10.61 -7.98 -5.47
CA HIS A 213 -9.75 -7.20 -4.58
C HIS A 213 -9.84 -7.73 -3.16
N ASP A 214 -8.69 -7.75 -2.48
CA ASP A 214 -8.54 -8.26 -1.13
C ASP A 214 -8.49 -7.11 -0.12
N LEU A 215 -9.47 -7.04 0.76
CA LEU A 215 -9.57 -6.04 1.82
C LEU A 215 -9.17 -6.57 3.21
N ARG A 216 -8.71 -7.83 3.30
CA ARG A 216 -8.36 -8.41 4.60
C ARG A 216 -7.41 -7.50 5.43
N PRO A 217 -7.51 -7.44 6.76
CA PRO A 217 -8.54 -8.08 7.59
C PRO A 217 -9.75 -7.15 7.79
N CYS A 218 -10.91 -7.55 7.33
CA CYS A 218 -12.18 -6.91 7.59
C CYS A 218 -13.33 -7.91 7.35
N GLN A 219 -14.55 -7.52 7.73
CA GLN A 219 -15.69 -8.42 7.68
C GLN A 219 -16.09 -8.80 6.24
N ASN A 220 -16.15 -7.82 5.33
CA ASN A 220 -16.39 -8.02 3.90
C ASN A 220 -15.05 -7.91 3.16
N ASN A 221 -14.29 -8.98 3.18
CA ASN A 221 -12.86 -8.95 2.85
C ASN A 221 -12.53 -9.17 1.36
N THR A 222 -13.51 -9.43 0.53
CA THR A 222 -13.29 -9.68 -0.90
C THR A 222 -14.32 -8.91 -1.73
N ILE A 223 -13.85 -8.14 -2.68
CA ILE A 223 -14.68 -7.49 -3.70
C ILE A 223 -14.57 -8.32 -4.97
N LEU A 224 -15.72 -8.68 -5.56
CA LEU A 224 -15.78 -9.29 -6.87
C LEU A 224 -16.03 -8.20 -7.92
N THR A 225 -15.31 -8.29 -9.01
CA THR A 225 -15.44 -7.42 -10.19
C THR A 225 -15.69 -8.27 -11.44
N ASP A 226 -16.10 -7.64 -12.52
CA ASP A 226 -16.29 -8.35 -13.81
C ASP A 226 -14.95 -8.72 -14.47
N GLY A 227 -13.86 -8.20 -13.97
CA GLY A 227 -12.49 -8.41 -14.44
C GLY A 227 -11.54 -7.38 -13.84
N LEU A 228 -10.37 -7.24 -14.44
CA LEU A 228 -9.35 -6.30 -14.01
C LEU A 228 -9.74 -4.85 -14.34
N ASN A 229 -9.33 -3.93 -13.47
CA ASN A 229 -9.42 -2.48 -13.67
C ASN A 229 -8.03 -1.84 -13.50
N ALA A 230 -7.67 -0.89 -14.33
CA ALA A 230 -6.44 -0.11 -14.14
C ALA A 230 -6.52 0.77 -12.88
N VAL A 231 -7.71 1.33 -12.62
CA VAL A 231 -8.04 2.01 -11.36
C VAL A 231 -9.42 1.56 -10.91
N TYR A 232 -9.49 1.03 -9.69
CA TYR A 232 -10.74 0.73 -8.99
C TYR A 232 -10.87 1.66 -7.80
N ALA A 233 -11.92 2.51 -7.77
CA ALA A 233 -12.09 3.49 -6.70
C ALA A 233 -13.53 3.51 -6.17
N ARG A 234 -13.67 3.53 -4.84
CA ARG A 234 -14.96 3.62 -4.14
C ARG A 234 -14.86 4.57 -2.95
N ASN A 235 -15.87 5.43 -2.82
CA ASN A 235 -16.05 6.30 -1.66
C ASN A 235 -14.84 7.22 -1.39
N VAL A 236 -14.36 7.88 -2.44
CA VAL A 236 -13.18 8.76 -2.39
C VAL A 236 -13.59 10.21 -2.66
N GLU A 237 -12.93 11.14 -2.01
CA GLU A 237 -13.15 12.57 -2.19
C GLU A 237 -11.83 13.28 -2.56
N ARG A 238 -11.82 14.01 -3.67
CA ARG A 238 -10.65 14.73 -4.21
C ARG A 238 -9.45 13.81 -4.48
N ALA A 239 -9.52 13.10 -5.59
CA ALA A 239 -8.40 12.31 -6.09
C ALA A 239 -8.04 12.74 -7.51
N TYR A 240 -6.77 13.00 -7.76
CA TYR A 240 -6.29 13.55 -9.02
C TYR A 240 -5.14 12.72 -9.57
N PHE A 241 -5.30 12.25 -10.80
CA PHE A 241 -4.25 11.64 -11.60
C PHE A 241 -3.79 12.64 -12.65
N VAL A 242 -2.60 13.20 -12.49
CA VAL A 242 -2.02 14.22 -13.34
C VAL A 242 -0.83 13.66 -14.08
N ASN A 243 -0.82 13.76 -15.40
CA ASN A 243 0.18 13.14 -16.26
C ASN A 243 0.26 11.61 -16.00
N TRP A 244 -0.91 10.98 -16.07
CA TRP A 244 -1.10 9.55 -15.91
C TRP A 244 -0.88 8.84 -17.24
N GLN A 245 -0.16 7.72 -17.22
CA GLN A 245 0.04 6.88 -18.38
C GLN A 245 -0.35 5.43 -18.08
N LEU A 246 -1.11 4.84 -19.00
CA LEU A 246 -1.50 3.44 -18.93
C LEU A 246 -1.05 2.69 -20.18
N SER A 247 -0.44 1.55 -19.99
CA SER A 247 -0.19 0.59 -21.06
C SER A 247 -0.60 -0.81 -20.62
N VAL A 248 -1.11 -1.59 -21.57
CA VAL A 248 -1.60 -2.94 -21.31
C VAL A 248 -1.01 -3.87 -22.35
N ASP A 249 -0.37 -4.95 -21.93
CA ASP A 249 0.12 -6.00 -22.83
C ASP A 249 -1.05 -6.71 -23.51
N ASP A 250 -0.89 -7.10 -24.79
CA ASP A 250 -1.88 -7.85 -25.57
C ASP A 250 -2.42 -9.07 -24.81
N SER A 251 -1.51 -9.77 -24.09
CA SER A 251 -1.87 -10.95 -23.30
C SER A 251 -2.75 -10.65 -22.09
N MET A 252 -2.77 -9.38 -21.67
CA MET A 252 -3.52 -8.89 -20.50
C MET A 252 -4.87 -8.29 -20.88
N GLU A 253 -5.04 -7.79 -22.09
CA GLU A 253 -6.26 -7.11 -22.58
C GLU A 253 -7.55 -7.89 -22.29
N LYS A 254 -7.52 -9.20 -22.52
CA LYS A 254 -8.71 -10.08 -22.29
C LYS A 254 -9.20 -10.14 -20.85
N TYR A 255 -8.40 -9.70 -19.88
CA TYR A 255 -8.77 -9.66 -18.46
C TYR A 255 -9.31 -8.29 -18.04
N VAL A 256 -9.08 -7.24 -18.82
CA VAL A 256 -9.52 -5.87 -18.51
C VAL A 256 -11.00 -5.74 -18.82
N ALA A 257 -11.83 -5.57 -17.79
CA ALA A 257 -13.27 -5.37 -17.94
C ALA A 257 -13.63 -3.90 -18.14
N LYS A 258 -13.07 -3.02 -17.32
CA LYS A 258 -13.17 -1.57 -17.42
C LYS A 258 -11.81 -0.98 -17.11
N THR A 259 -11.35 -0.03 -17.88
CA THR A 259 -10.10 0.68 -17.58
C THR A 259 -10.21 1.38 -16.22
N TYR A 260 -11.28 2.16 -16.02
CA TYR A 260 -11.55 2.88 -14.79
C TYR A 260 -12.92 2.48 -14.24
N ASP A 261 -12.97 1.97 -13.01
CA ASP A 261 -14.20 1.63 -12.31
C ASP A 261 -14.30 2.47 -11.03
N ILE A 262 -14.98 3.62 -11.17
CA ILE A 262 -15.02 4.68 -10.15
C ILE A 262 -16.49 4.92 -9.78
N GLU A 263 -16.86 4.69 -8.52
CA GLU A 263 -18.21 4.90 -8.03
C GLU A 263 -18.23 5.58 -6.66
N ASN A 264 -19.26 6.41 -6.44
CA ASN A 264 -19.48 7.17 -5.21
C ASN A 264 -18.26 8.03 -4.82
N CYS A 265 -17.56 8.59 -5.82
CA CYS A 265 -16.43 9.48 -5.65
C CYS A 265 -16.82 10.91 -6.04
N ASN A 266 -16.27 11.90 -5.34
CA ASN A 266 -16.41 13.32 -5.67
C ASN A 266 -15.05 13.90 -6.07
N ASP A 267 -15.03 14.82 -7.03
CA ASP A 267 -13.82 15.50 -7.51
C ASP A 267 -12.69 14.46 -7.82
N PHE A 268 -13.06 13.46 -8.60
CA PHE A 268 -12.13 12.40 -9.02
C PHE A 268 -11.79 12.60 -10.50
N GLU A 269 -10.54 12.91 -10.80
CA GLU A 269 -10.10 13.22 -12.15
C GLU A 269 -8.91 12.35 -12.57
N ILE A 270 -8.96 11.83 -13.80
CA ILE A 270 -7.83 11.14 -14.44
C ILE A 270 -7.50 11.89 -15.74
N ASN A 271 -6.33 12.54 -15.76
CA ASN A 271 -5.81 13.26 -16.90
C ASN A 271 -4.68 12.43 -17.53
N GLU A 272 -5.03 11.69 -18.58
CA GLU A 272 -4.07 10.93 -19.39
C GLU A 272 -3.24 11.84 -20.29
N ASN A 273 -2.01 11.42 -20.56
CA ASN A 273 -1.12 12.06 -21.55
C ASN A 273 -1.24 11.42 -22.91
#